data_af99b8e6a595ba93c312c355a37091bb
#
_entry.id   af99b8e6a595ba93c312c355a37091bb
#
_cell.length_a   1.000
_cell.length_b   1.000
_cell.length_c   1.000
_cell.angle_alpha   90.00
_cell.angle_beta   90.00
_cell.angle_gamma   90.00
#
_symmetry.space_group_name_H-M   'P 1'
#
loop_
_entity.id
_entity.type
_entity.pdbx_description
1 polymer ?
#
loop_
_entity_poly.entity_id
_entity_poly.type
_entity_poly.pdbx_seq_one_letter_code
_entity_poly.pdbx_strand_id
1 'polypeptide(L)'
;MVGWFAYLWLNPAPAPYRYHLVEEGPVGKFDKLGLEGWPGLTIGKYEVRVDSVDKPIAVAYRATRGDAPPVLLNWENRISEPVGSVDSSLSELTTLATAIAKHVPKEAVVLAWWDISRQVRLLADRDTLFTSHLGLPIIAPSYWRGRIGAIAKYEREFWSAPPSAEESLTFERFVDALASEANQGVAMLQELVGSREAYLVVHVTDLYKLGLLRPERLDMAFKDFPLISNNVHGLAPQVKAWMKNNNYDRYALQSLSEKEVRAYFLREGTNGTTLFAHMLPFVDRTPVELQVVQLVHNHGGYWIYKIPPV
;
A
#
# COMPACT_ATOMS: atom_id res chain seq x y z
N MET A 1 31.09 20.19 -23.76
CA MET A 1 30.65 19.44 -22.55
C MET A 1 29.44 20.08 -21.85
N VAL A 2 29.43 21.40 -21.60
CA VAL A 2 28.29 22.08 -20.91
C VAL A 2 26.96 21.91 -21.64
N GLY A 3 26.93 21.98 -22.99
CA GLY A 3 25.71 21.79 -23.78
C GLY A 3 25.10 20.38 -23.68
N TRP A 4 25.91 19.34 -23.49
CA TRP A 4 25.45 17.96 -23.32
C TRP A 4 24.78 17.77 -21.94
N PHE A 5 25.34 18.33 -20.88
CA PHE A 5 24.73 18.31 -19.55
C PHE A 5 23.42 19.13 -19.52
N ALA A 6 23.40 20.30 -20.15
CA ALA A 6 22.18 21.09 -20.27
C ALA A 6 21.09 20.35 -21.06
N TYR A 7 21.44 19.64 -22.13
CA TYR A 7 20.53 18.80 -22.92
C TYR A 7 19.94 17.67 -22.07
N LEU A 8 20.78 16.93 -21.32
CA LEU A 8 20.31 15.85 -20.43
C LEU A 8 19.44 16.38 -19.26
N TRP A 9 19.72 17.59 -18.82
CA TRP A 9 18.93 18.25 -17.76
C TRP A 9 17.57 18.74 -18.27
N LEU A 10 17.51 19.21 -19.49
CA LEU A 10 16.28 19.64 -20.17
C LEU A 10 15.45 18.49 -20.72
N ASN A 11 16.08 17.33 -20.98
CA ASN A 11 15.42 16.12 -21.49
C ASN A 11 15.73 14.93 -20.53
N PRO A 12 15.13 14.89 -19.35
CA PRO A 12 15.33 13.76 -18.45
C PRO A 12 14.87 12.46 -19.12
N ALA A 13 15.63 11.39 -18.89
CA ALA A 13 15.28 10.08 -19.44
C ALA A 13 13.84 9.72 -19.05
N PRO A 14 13.04 9.17 -19.98
CA PRO A 14 11.65 8.81 -19.71
C PRO A 14 11.56 7.71 -18.63
N ALA A 15 10.35 7.48 -18.11
CA ALA A 15 10.10 6.35 -17.23
C ALA A 15 10.58 5.04 -17.88
N PRO A 16 11.20 4.13 -17.12
CA PRO A 16 11.85 2.94 -17.68
C PRO A 16 10.86 1.86 -18.13
N TYR A 17 9.59 2.01 -17.85
CA TYR A 17 8.54 1.06 -18.22
C TYR A 17 7.31 1.75 -18.79
N ARG A 18 6.43 0.93 -19.39
CA ARG A 18 5.14 1.35 -19.94
C ARG A 18 4.06 0.34 -19.58
N TYR A 19 2.82 0.85 -19.43
CA TYR A 19 1.62 0.02 -19.34
C TYR A 19 1.12 -0.31 -20.74
N HIS A 20 1.00 -1.60 -21.04
CA HIS A 20 0.44 -2.10 -22.29
C HIS A 20 -0.90 -2.76 -21.99
N LEU A 21 -1.97 -2.24 -22.55
CA LEU A 21 -3.31 -2.84 -22.44
C LEU A 21 -3.30 -4.19 -23.16
N VAL A 22 -3.67 -5.24 -22.43
CA VAL A 22 -3.81 -6.61 -22.96
C VAL A 22 -5.26 -6.92 -23.24
N GLU A 23 -6.15 -6.55 -22.29
CA GLU A 23 -7.57 -6.85 -22.36
C GLU A 23 -8.36 -5.82 -21.56
N GLU A 24 -9.56 -5.46 -22.06
CA GLU A 24 -10.48 -4.59 -21.36
C GLU A 24 -11.93 -5.07 -21.57
N GLY A 25 -12.76 -4.87 -20.55
CA GLY A 25 -14.17 -5.23 -20.62
C GLY A 25 -14.88 -5.22 -19.27
N PRO A 26 -16.17 -5.61 -19.26
CA PRO A 26 -16.95 -5.72 -18.03
C PRO A 26 -16.38 -6.83 -17.13
N VAL A 27 -16.77 -6.80 -15.85
CA VAL A 27 -16.33 -7.77 -14.82
C VAL A 27 -16.47 -9.23 -15.29
N GLY A 28 -17.55 -9.59 -15.98
CA GLY A 28 -17.78 -10.96 -16.46
C GLY A 28 -16.74 -11.50 -17.46
N LYS A 29 -15.88 -10.65 -18.02
CA LYS A 29 -14.70 -11.10 -18.78
C LYS A 29 -13.54 -11.56 -17.88
N PHE A 30 -13.58 -11.26 -16.60
CA PHE A 30 -12.53 -11.43 -15.63
C PHE A 30 -12.98 -12.26 -14.43
N ASP A 31 -13.71 -13.36 -14.66
CA ASP A 31 -14.31 -14.22 -13.63
C ASP A 31 -13.31 -14.66 -12.55
N LYS A 32 -12.05 -14.83 -12.93
CA LYS A 32 -10.99 -15.23 -12.00
C LYS A 32 -10.64 -14.17 -10.95
N LEU A 33 -11.13 -12.94 -11.11
CA LEU A 33 -10.85 -11.85 -10.17
C LEU A 33 -11.80 -11.83 -8.97
N GLY A 34 -12.92 -12.57 -9.00
CA GLY A 34 -13.90 -12.60 -7.91
C GLY A 34 -14.60 -11.25 -7.68
N LEU A 35 -14.90 -10.53 -8.76
CA LEU A 35 -15.50 -9.18 -8.73
C LEU A 35 -16.99 -9.17 -9.07
N GLU A 36 -17.66 -10.31 -9.08
CA GLU A 36 -19.09 -10.46 -9.47
C GLU A 36 -20.02 -9.62 -8.58
N GLY A 37 -19.62 -9.36 -7.34
CA GLY A 37 -20.34 -8.48 -6.41
C GLY A 37 -20.32 -6.99 -6.76
N TRP A 38 -19.53 -6.59 -7.77
CA TRP A 38 -19.37 -5.19 -8.20
C TRP A 38 -19.73 -4.99 -9.68
N PRO A 39 -20.99 -5.19 -10.05
CA PRO A 39 -21.44 -4.95 -11.42
C PRO A 39 -21.25 -3.46 -11.78
N GLY A 40 -21.01 -3.18 -13.04
CA GLY A 40 -20.78 -1.83 -13.54
C GLY A 40 -19.34 -1.35 -13.47
N LEU A 41 -18.41 -2.21 -13.05
CA LEU A 41 -16.98 -1.96 -13.25
C LEU A 41 -16.54 -2.36 -14.66
N THR A 42 -15.72 -1.53 -15.27
CA THR A 42 -14.91 -1.87 -16.44
C THR A 42 -13.49 -2.17 -15.96
N ILE A 43 -12.99 -3.35 -16.31
CA ILE A 43 -11.67 -3.83 -15.92
C ILE A 43 -10.73 -3.79 -17.11
N GLY A 44 -9.55 -3.21 -16.94
CA GLY A 44 -8.44 -3.27 -17.89
C GLY A 44 -7.28 -4.05 -17.29
N LYS A 45 -6.81 -5.08 -18.01
CA LYS A 45 -5.57 -5.80 -17.69
C LYS A 45 -4.42 -5.20 -18.46
N TYR A 46 -3.37 -4.82 -17.75
CA TYR A 46 -2.18 -4.21 -18.31
C TYR A 46 -0.95 -5.04 -17.98
N GLU A 47 -0.07 -5.19 -18.95
CA GLU A 47 1.30 -5.64 -18.73
C GLU A 47 2.22 -4.44 -18.56
N VAL A 48 3.03 -4.47 -17.52
CA VAL A 48 4.09 -3.48 -17.28
C VAL A 48 5.35 -3.98 -17.95
N ARG A 49 5.81 -3.30 -18.99
CA ARG A 49 6.92 -3.74 -19.82
C ARG A 49 8.07 -2.73 -19.83
N VAL A 50 9.27 -3.26 -19.90
CA VAL A 50 10.53 -2.52 -20.11
C VAL A 50 11.03 -2.87 -21.50
N ASP A 51 11.40 -1.88 -22.31
CA ASP A 51 11.79 -2.06 -23.71
C ASP A 51 12.91 -3.10 -23.92
N SER A 52 13.78 -3.28 -22.92
CA SER A 52 14.92 -4.21 -22.98
C SER A 52 14.62 -5.63 -22.47
N VAL A 53 13.35 -5.91 -22.08
CA VAL A 53 12.95 -7.20 -21.48
C VAL A 53 11.75 -7.77 -22.20
N ASP A 54 11.89 -9.00 -22.72
CA ASP A 54 10.82 -9.66 -23.48
C ASP A 54 9.55 -9.96 -22.66
N LYS A 55 9.72 -10.25 -21.37
CA LYS A 55 8.61 -10.58 -20.47
C LYS A 55 8.16 -9.36 -19.70
N PRO A 56 6.86 -9.26 -19.37
CA PRO A 56 6.37 -8.20 -18.49
C PRO A 56 6.99 -8.34 -17.09
N ILE A 57 7.33 -7.22 -16.48
CA ILE A 57 7.88 -7.15 -15.11
C ILE A 57 6.78 -7.17 -14.05
N ALA A 58 5.56 -6.78 -14.42
CA ALA A 58 4.37 -6.86 -13.57
C ALA A 58 3.09 -6.94 -14.43
N VAL A 59 1.98 -7.31 -13.78
CA VAL A 59 0.62 -7.22 -14.33
C VAL A 59 -0.21 -6.35 -13.39
N ALA A 60 -0.91 -5.37 -13.96
CA ALA A 60 -1.80 -4.47 -13.23
C ALA A 60 -3.24 -4.63 -13.71
N TYR A 61 -4.19 -4.65 -12.78
CA TYR A 61 -5.61 -4.61 -13.07
C TYR A 61 -6.17 -3.25 -12.65
N ARG A 62 -6.66 -2.51 -13.62
CA ARG A 62 -7.27 -1.19 -13.50
C ARG A 62 -8.78 -1.30 -13.57
N ALA A 63 -9.49 -0.64 -12.68
CA ALA A 63 -10.95 -0.55 -12.73
C ALA A 63 -11.43 0.88 -12.87
N THR A 64 -12.55 1.04 -13.57
CA THR A 64 -13.31 2.29 -13.67
C THR A 64 -14.78 2.01 -13.41
N ARG A 65 -15.52 3.03 -12.90
CA ARG A 65 -16.97 3.02 -12.79
C ARG A 65 -17.51 4.34 -13.34
N GLY A 66 -18.22 4.27 -14.47
CA GLY A 66 -18.65 5.47 -15.18
C GLY A 66 -17.46 6.36 -15.54
N ASP A 67 -17.59 7.66 -15.30
CA ASP A 67 -16.57 8.67 -15.61
C ASP A 67 -15.56 8.87 -14.46
N ALA A 68 -15.60 8.04 -13.41
CA ALA A 68 -14.67 8.15 -12.29
C ALA A 68 -13.23 7.84 -12.73
N PRO A 69 -12.22 8.51 -12.16
CA PRO A 69 -10.82 8.22 -12.44
C PRO A 69 -10.48 6.75 -12.17
N PRO A 70 -9.63 6.14 -13.01
CA PRO A 70 -9.27 4.74 -12.90
C PRO A 70 -8.52 4.43 -11.60
N VAL A 71 -8.79 3.27 -11.02
CA VAL A 71 -8.22 2.78 -9.76
C VAL A 71 -7.45 1.49 -10.01
N LEU A 72 -6.25 1.38 -9.44
CA LEU A 72 -5.51 0.12 -9.39
C LEU A 72 -6.20 -0.83 -8.40
N LEU A 73 -6.67 -1.98 -8.87
CA LEU A 73 -7.30 -3.00 -8.02
C LEU A 73 -6.35 -4.10 -7.60
N ASN A 74 -5.47 -4.53 -8.50
CA ASN A 74 -4.56 -5.63 -8.24
C ASN A 74 -3.24 -5.40 -8.95
N TRP A 75 -2.16 -5.84 -8.30
CA TRP A 75 -0.81 -5.76 -8.82
C TRP A 75 -0.08 -7.07 -8.57
N GLU A 76 0.54 -7.60 -9.60
CA GLU A 76 1.29 -8.85 -9.53
C GLU A 76 2.71 -8.61 -10.09
N ASN A 77 3.72 -8.59 -9.22
CA ASN A 77 5.10 -8.55 -9.67
C ASN A 77 5.49 -9.86 -10.37
N ARG A 78 6.26 -9.76 -11.43
CA ARG A 78 6.80 -10.90 -12.20
C ARG A 78 8.32 -11.04 -12.06
N ILE A 79 8.90 -10.15 -11.27
CA ILE A 79 10.33 -10.12 -10.93
C ILE A 79 10.44 -10.07 -9.40
N SER A 80 11.62 -10.44 -8.88
CA SER A 80 11.86 -10.54 -7.44
C SER A 80 11.86 -9.19 -6.70
N GLU A 81 12.23 -8.11 -7.37
CA GLU A 81 12.19 -6.77 -6.81
C GLU A 81 10.87 -6.09 -7.12
N PRO A 82 10.15 -5.56 -6.12
CA PRO A 82 8.87 -4.89 -6.37
C PRO A 82 9.07 -3.60 -7.17
N VAL A 83 8.17 -3.38 -8.14
CA VAL A 83 8.12 -2.19 -8.99
C VAL A 83 6.71 -1.64 -8.95
N GLY A 84 6.56 -0.33 -8.76
CA GLY A 84 5.28 0.36 -8.70
C GLY A 84 4.52 0.09 -7.41
N SER A 85 4.20 -1.16 -7.13
CA SER A 85 3.51 -1.61 -5.92
C SER A 85 4.10 -2.92 -5.38
N VAL A 86 3.84 -3.21 -4.13
CA VAL A 86 4.00 -4.56 -3.56
C VAL A 86 2.83 -5.41 -4.06
N ASP A 87 3.05 -6.73 -4.16
CA ASP A 87 1.96 -7.64 -4.51
C ASP A 87 0.78 -7.46 -3.58
N SER A 88 -0.41 -7.41 -4.15
CA SER A 88 -1.67 -7.27 -3.44
C SER A 88 -2.58 -8.46 -3.69
N SER A 89 -3.44 -8.77 -2.73
CA SER A 89 -4.45 -9.81 -2.86
C SER A 89 -5.82 -9.19 -3.09
N LEU A 90 -6.36 -9.37 -4.30
CA LEU A 90 -7.67 -8.85 -4.63
C LEU A 90 -8.77 -9.47 -3.77
N SER A 91 -8.63 -10.75 -3.37
CA SER A 91 -9.58 -11.42 -2.48
C SER A 91 -9.61 -10.80 -1.08
N GLU A 92 -8.46 -10.39 -0.55
CA GLU A 92 -8.38 -9.67 0.73
C GLU A 92 -9.01 -8.28 0.61
N LEU A 93 -8.75 -7.57 -0.50
CA LEU A 93 -9.33 -6.26 -0.77
C LEU A 93 -10.87 -6.33 -0.91
N THR A 94 -11.41 -7.32 -1.62
CA THR A 94 -12.86 -7.48 -1.76
C THR A 94 -13.54 -7.84 -0.45
N THR A 95 -12.89 -8.65 0.39
CA THR A 95 -13.34 -8.95 1.75
C THR A 95 -13.34 -7.69 2.62
N LEU A 96 -12.26 -6.89 2.57
CA LEU A 96 -12.18 -5.60 3.24
C LEU A 96 -13.32 -4.67 2.80
N ALA A 97 -13.51 -4.49 1.50
CA ALA A 97 -14.54 -3.61 0.95
C ALA A 97 -15.94 -4.02 1.41
N THR A 98 -16.23 -5.32 1.43
CA THR A 98 -17.50 -5.88 1.92
C THR A 98 -17.68 -5.60 3.42
N ALA A 99 -16.64 -5.79 4.22
CA ALA A 99 -16.67 -5.50 5.65
C ALA A 99 -16.90 -4.00 5.92
N ILE A 100 -16.21 -3.12 5.21
CA ILE A 100 -16.39 -1.66 5.31
C ILE A 100 -17.81 -1.27 4.89
N ALA A 101 -18.32 -1.76 3.75
CA ALA A 101 -19.66 -1.45 3.28
C ALA A 101 -20.74 -1.87 4.28
N LYS A 102 -20.52 -2.97 5.02
CA LYS A 102 -21.46 -3.52 5.99
C LYS A 102 -21.39 -2.83 7.36
N HIS A 103 -20.19 -2.48 7.83
CA HIS A 103 -19.98 -2.13 9.24
C HIS A 103 -19.57 -0.67 9.48
N VAL A 104 -19.08 0.03 8.46
CA VAL A 104 -18.72 1.44 8.56
C VAL A 104 -19.93 2.29 8.16
N PRO A 105 -20.40 3.24 9.00
CA PRO A 105 -21.50 4.14 8.66
C PRO A 105 -21.22 4.93 7.37
N LYS A 106 -22.29 5.28 6.63
CA LYS A 106 -22.12 6.02 5.36
C LYS A 106 -21.53 7.42 5.55
N GLU A 107 -21.81 8.02 6.68
CA GLU A 107 -21.39 9.38 7.04
C GLU A 107 -19.96 9.41 7.60
N ALA A 108 -19.42 8.24 7.96
CA ALA A 108 -18.07 8.11 8.47
C ALA A 108 -17.04 8.27 7.35
N VAL A 109 -15.86 8.76 7.72
CA VAL A 109 -14.72 8.84 6.81
C VAL A 109 -13.75 7.69 7.04
N VAL A 110 -13.27 7.09 5.95
CA VAL A 110 -12.21 6.08 6.00
C VAL A 110 -10.87 6.74 5.71
N LEU A 111 -9.95 6.65 6.67
CA LEU A 111 -8.55 6.99 6.49
C LEU A 111 -7.79 5.72 6.09
N ALA A 112 -7.07 5.81 5.02
CA ALA A 112 -6.20 4.72 4.56
C ALA A 112 -5.07 5.32 3.71
N TRP A 113 -4.09 4.52 3.36
CA TRP A 113 -3.15 4.91 2.32
C TRP A 113 -3.91 5.31 1.06
N TRP A 114 -3.42 6.25 0.29
CA TRP A 114 -4.18 6.85 -0.82
C TRP A 114 -4.67 5.83 -1.87
N ASP A 115 -3.90 4.79 -2.16
CA ASP A 115 -4.30 3.70 -3.06
C ASP A 115 -5.47 2.88 -2.49
N ILE A 116 -5.38 2.50 -1.21
CA ILE A 116 -6.46 1.81 -0.48
C ILE A 116 -7.70 2.71 -0.35
N SER A 117 -7.52 4.01 -0.09
CA SER A 117 -8.61 4.99 -0.04
C SER A 117 -9.41 4.98 -1.35
N ARG A 118 -8.75 5.00 -2.49
CA ARG A 118 -9.40 4.95 -3.81
C ARG A 118 -10.11 3.61 -4.06
N GLN A 119 -9.51 2.50 -3.62
CA GLN A 119 -10.12 1.17 -3.72
C GLN A 119 -11.38 1.06 -2.85
N VAL A 120 -11.32 1.55 -1.60
CA VAL A 120 -12.47 1.58 -0.68
C VAL A 120 -13.59 2.44 -1.24
N ARG A 121 -13.27 3.62 -1.78
CA ARG A 121 -14.25 4.49 -2.42
C ARG A 121 -14.95 3.80 -3.60
N LEU A 122 -14.19 3.12 -4.45
CA LEU A 122 -14.71 2.42 -5.62
C LEU A 122 -15.57 1.20 -5.25
N LEU A 123 -15.13 0.40 -4.28
CA LEU A 123 -15.73 -0.91 -3.97
C LEU A 123 -16.73 -0.85 -2.83
N ALA A 124 -16.49 -0.07 -1.78
CA ALA A 124 -17.33 0.01 -0.59
C ALA A 124 -18.29 1.20 -0.58
N ASP A 125 -18.18 2.14 -1.52
CA ASP A 125 -18.99 3.36 -1.57
C ASP A 125 -18.97 4.12 -0.23
N ARG A 126 -17.76 4.38 0.29
CA ARG A 126 -17.53 5.15 1.52
C ARG A 126 -16.67 6.35 1.24
N ASP A 127 -16.92 7.44 1.99
CA ASP A 127 -16.07 8.61 1.91
C ASP A 127 -14.68 8.28 2.47
N THR A 128 -13.65 8.82 1.80
CA THR A 128 -12.25 8.57 2.14
C THR A 128 -11.47 9.87 2.14
N LEU A 129 -10.39 9.92 2.92
CA LEU A 129 -9.59 11.12 3.03
C LEU A 129 -8.87 11.47 1.71
N PHE A 130 -8.47 10.45 0.93
CA PHE A 130 -7.75 10.63 -0.33
C PHE A 130 -8.55 10.12 -1.51
N THR A 131 -8.57 10.92 -2.57
CA THR A 131 -9.31 10.62 -3.81
C THR A 131 -8.41 10.57 -5.04
N SER A 132 -7.23 11.21 -4.97
CA SER A 132 -6.27 11.33 -6.07
C SER A 132 -5.20 10.25 -6.06
N HIS A 133 -4.50 10.09 -7.18
CA HIS A 133 -3.32 9.25 -7.29
C HIS A 133 -2.08 10.05 -6.86
N LEU A 134 -1.68 9.91 -5.61
CA LEU A 134 -0.57 10.70 -5.07
C LEU A 134 0.79 10.28 -5.63
N GLY A 135 0.91 9.03 -6.08
CA GLY A 135 2.14 8.53 -6.71
C GLY A 135 3.32 8.40 -5.75
N LEU A 136 3.08 8.38 -4.45
CA LEU A 136 4.11 8.28 -3.40
C LEU A 136 3.77 7.17 -2.40
N PRO A 137 4.77 6.46 -1.89
CA PRO A 137 6.15 6.43 -2.38
C PRO A 137 6.24 5.71 -3.73
N ILE A 138 7.26 6.02 -4.51
CA ILE A 138 7.56 5.25 -5.71
C ILE A 138 8.42 4.06 -5.31
N ILE A 139 7.86 2.87 -5.46
CA ILE A 139 8.57 1.61 -5.27
C ILE A 139 9.30 1.29 -6.56
N ALA A 140 10.62 1.36 -6.53
CA ALA A 140 11.45 1.10 -7.69
C ALA A 140 12.77 0.45 -7.27
N PRO A 141 13.34 -0.43 -8.10
CA PRO A 141 14.65 -1.00 -7.90
C PRO A 141 15.72 0.08 -7.77
N SER A 142 16.79 -0.23 -7.05
CA SER A 142 17.88 0.74 -6.79
C SER A 142 18.51 1.31 -8.06
N TYR A 143 18.58 0.53 -9.13
CA TYR A 143 19.10 0.96 -10.44
C TYR A 143 18.19 1.95 -11.20
N TRP A 144 16.94 2.17 -10.73
CA TRP A 144 16.04 3.21 -11.26
C TRP A 144 15.97 4.45 -10.38
N ARG A 145 16.76 4.52 -9.33
CA ARG A 145 16.75 5.67 -8.39
C ARG A 145 16.86 7.03 -9.08
N GLY A 146 17.70 7.14 -10.11
CA GLY A 146 17.85 8.36 -10.91
C GLY A 146 16.66 8.69 -11.82
N ARG A 147 15.65 7.80 -11.94
CA ARG A 147 14.46 7.97 -12.77
C ARG A 147 13.16 8.16 -12.00
N ILE A 148 13.23 8.29 -10.67
CA ILE A 148 12.05 8.42 -9.79
C ILE A 148 11.13 9.56 -10.23
N GLY A 149 11.68 10.74 -10.59
CA GLY A 149 10.89 11.86 -11.07
C GLY A 149 10.14 11.58 -12.38
N ALA A 150 10.78 10.87 -13.31
CA ALA A 150 10.16 10.46 -14.59
C ALA A 150 9.07 9.40 -14.38
N ILE A 151 9.30 8.45 -13.45
CA ILE A 151 8.31 7.45 -13.06
C ILE A 151 7.10 8.15 -12.44
N ALA A 152 7.30 9.04 -11.46
CA ALA A 152 6.22 9.77 -10.80
C ALA A 152 5.36 10.59 -11.77
N LYS A 153 6.00 11.23 -12.75
CA LYS A 153 5.28 11.96 -13.80
C LYS A 153 4.43 11.01 -14.63
N TYR A 154 5.03 9.92 -15.11
CA TYR A 154 4.35 8.92 -15.92
C TYR A 154 3.15 8.28 -15.20
N GLU A 155 3.30 7.90 -13.93
CA GLU A 155 2.23 7.34 -13.10
C GLU A 155 1.06 8.33 -12.99
N ARG A 156 1.32 9.60 -12.66
CA ARG A 156 0.26 10.62 -12.56
C ARG A 156 -0.48 10.83 -13.87
N GLU A 157 0.23 10.81 -15.00
CA GLU A 157 -0.38 10.94 -16.33
C GLU A 157 -1.24 9.72 -16.68
N PHE A 158 -0.73 8.51 -16.42
CA PHE A 158 -1.44 7.26 -16.72
C PHE A 158 -2.72 7.10 -15.88
N TRP A 159 -2.65 7.42 -14.59
CA TRP A 159 -3.79 7.25 -13.67
C TRP A 159 -4.77 8.43 -13.71
N SER A 160 -4.48 9.51 -14.43
CA SER A 160 -5.37 10.65 -14.70
C SER A 160 -6.08 11.22 -13.47
N ALA A 161 -5.45 11.19 -12.31
CA ALA A 161 -6.00 11.65 -11.04
C ALA A 161 -4.94 12.41 -10.22
N PRO A 162 -4.40 13.54 -10.72
CA PRO A 162 -3.37 14.29 -10.02
C PRO A 162 -3.92 14.89 -8.72
N PRO A 163 -3.14 14.89 -7.63
CA PRO A 163 -3.57 15.50 -6.38
C PRO A 163 -3.55 17.02 -6.45
N SER A 164 -4.40 17.66 -5.64
CA SER A 164 -4.27 19.06 -5.29
C SER A 164 -3.09 19.29 -4.34
N ALA A 165 -2.63 20.53 -4.20
CA ALA A 165 -1.62 20.87 -3.21
C ALA A 165 -2.10 20.59 -1.77
N GLU A 166 -3.38 20.86 -1.50
CA GLU A 166 -4.01 20.60 -0.20
C GLU A 166 -4.05 19.11 0.13
N GLU A 167 -4.46 18.26 -0.83
CA GLU A 167 -4.50 16.81 -0.63
C GLU A 167 -3.10 16.24 -0.42
N SER A 168 -2.09 16.76 -1.11
CA SER A 168 -0.69 16.39 -0.92
C SER A 168 -0.19 16.74 0.48
N LEU A 169 -0.51 17.92 1.00
CA LEU A 169 -0.17 18.32 2.38
C LEU A 169 -0.92 17.47 3.42
N THR A 170 -2.18 17.17 3.17
CA THR A 170 -2.99 16.27 4.01
C THR A 170 -2.37 14.88 4.08
N PHE A 171 -1.86 14.38 2.95
CA PHE A 171 -1.19 13.09 2.92
C PHE A 171 0.13 13.09 3.71
N GLU A 172 0.94 14.14 3.60
CA GLU A 172 2.16 14.28 4.41
C GLU A 172 1.83 14.27 5.91
N ARG A 173 0.78 14.99 6.34
CA ARG A 173 0.31 14.98 7.74
C ARG A 173 -0.19 13.59 8.18
N PHE A 174 -0.88 12.87 7.31
CA PHE A 174 -1.30 11.50 7.55
C PHE A 174 -0.10 10.56 7.74
N VAL A 175 0.90 10.65 6.88
CA VAL A 175 2.16 9.88 6.99
C VAL A 175 2.90 10.22 8.28
N ASP A 176 2.98 11.50 8.65
CA ASP A 176 3.60 11.95 9.90
C ASP A 176 2.86 11.41 11.12
N ALA A 177 1.52 11.38 11.09
CA ALA A 177 0.72 10.80 12.16
C ALA A 177 1.04 9.32 12.38
N LEU A 178 1.12 8.54 11.30
CA LEU A 178 1.48 7.11 11.37
C LEU A 178 2.91 6.88 11.88
N ALA A 179 3.84 7.79 11.56
CA ALA A 179 5.24 7.73 11.97
C ALA A 179 5.50 8.36 13.35
N SER A 180 4.52 8.97 13.98
CA SER A 180 4.63 9.58 15.32
C SER A 180 4.39 8.56 16.42
N GLU A 181 4.71 8.95 17.67
CA GLU A 181 4.32 8.20 18.87
C GLU A 181 2.79 8.02 18.92
N ALA A 182 2.32 6.93 19.54
CA ALA A 182 0.92 6.49 19.42
C ALA A 182 -0.12 7.57 19.77
N ASN A 183 -0.01 8.22 20.94
CA ASN A 183 -0.97 9.24 21.35
C ASN A 183 -0.92 10.49 20.48
N GLN A 184 0.28 10.92 20.12
CA GLN A 184 0.49 12.06 19.22
C GLN A 184 -0.07 11.76 17.82
N GLY A 185 0.21 10.57 17.31
CA GLY A 185 -0.29 10.15 16.00
C GLY A 185 -1.80 10.12 15.94
N VAL A 186 -2.47 9.59 16.99
CA VAL A 186 -3.94 9.59 17.05
C VAL A 186 -4.49 11.00 17.11
N ALA A 187 -3.91 11.90 17.91
CA ALA A 187 -4.34 13.30 17.96
C ALA A 187 -4.23 13.98 16.58
N MET A 188 -3.14 13.73 15.85
CA MET A 188 -2.98 14.23 14.48
C MET A 188 -4.03 13.67 13.51
N LEU A 189 -4.38 12.38 13.62
CA LEU A 189 -5.44 11.77 12.81
C LEU A 189 -6.81 12.39 13.15
N GLN A 190 -7.09 12.66 14.42
CA GLN A 190 -8.31 13.34 14.86
C GLN A 190 -8.41 14.75 14.27
N GLU A 191 -7.31 15.51 14.22
CA GLU A 191 -7.28 16.83 13.58
C GLU A 191 -7.61 16.75 12.07
N LEU A 192 -7.14 15.71 11.38
CA LEU A 192 -7.40 15.51 9.95
C LEU A 192 -8.89 15.24 9.65
N VAL A 193 -9.59 14.59 10.54
CA VAL A 193 -11.00 14.21 10.34
C VAL A 193 -11.99 15.17 11.01
N GLY A 194 -11.55 15.98 11.96
CA GLY A 194 -12.38 16.90 12.72
C GLY A 194 -13.43 16.14 13.54
N SER A 195 -14.67 16.59 13.49
CA SER A 195 -15.79 15.99 14.25
C SER A 195 -16.43 14.76 13.59
N ARG A 196 -15.93 14.31 12.44
CA ARG A 196 -16.48 13.14 11.74
C ARG A 196 -16.11 11.85 12.43
N GLU A 197 -17.03 10.90 12.48
CA GLU A 197 -16.70 9.52 12.83
C GLU A 197 -15.70 8.96 11.81
N ALA A 198 -14.64 8.33 12.29
CA ALA A 198 -13.53 7.95 11.44
C ALA A 198 -13.02 6.54 11.71
N TYR A 199 -12.62 5.88 10.64
CA TYR A 199 -12.04 4.55 10.66
C TYR A 199 -10.71 4.55 9.92
N LEU A 200 -9.66 4.09 10.58
CA LEU A 200 -8.34 3.93 9.98
C LEU A 200 -8.17 2.51 9.48
N VAL A 201 -7.89 2.38 8.20
CA VAL A 201 -7.53 1.10 7.55
C VAL A 201 -6.03 1.09 7.29
N VAL A 202 -5.35 0.09 7.80
CA VAL A 202 -3.93 -0.15 7.56
C VAL A 202 -3.70 -1.54 6.97
N HIS A 203 -2.72 -1.65 6.10
CA HIS A 203 -2.28 -2.92 5.54
C HIS A 203 -0.81 -3.17 5.92
N VAL A 204 -0.42 -4.42 6.10
CA VAL A 204 0.96 -4.76 6.50
C VAL A 204 2.01 -4.23 5.51
N THR A 205 1.67 -4.14 4.22
CA THR A 205 2.57 -3.58 3.19
C THR A 205 2.78 -2.07 3.31
N ASP A 206 1.88 -1.37 4.03
CA ASP A 206 2.02 0.08 4.25
C ASP A 206 3.23 0.40 5.15
N LEU A 207 3.70 -0.57 5.95
CA LEU A 207 5.00 -0.46 6.63
C LEU A 207 6.14 -0.17 5.67
N TYR A 208 6.18 -0.89 4.55
CA TYR A 208 7.20 -0.68 3.53
C TYR A 208 7.10 0.71 2.91
N LYS A 209 5.88 1.16 2.60
CA LYS A 209 5.62 2.50 2.09
C LYS A 209 6.03 3.58 3.09
N LEU A 210 5.71 3.38 4.38
CA LEU A 210 6.09 4.30 5.46
C LEU A 210 7.60 4.39 5.62
N GLY A 211 8.31 3.25 5.59
CA GLY A 211 9.78 3.21 5.66
C GLY A 211 10.46 3.93 4.50
N LEU A 212 9.87 3.91 3.29
CA LEU A 212 10.39 4.67 2.15
C LEU A 212 10.21 6.19 2.31
N LEU A 213 9.14 6.63 2.98
CA LEU A 213 8.84 8.07 3.18
C LEU A 213 9.45 8.63 4.46
N ARG A 214 9.67 7.82 5.50
CA ARG A 214 10.19 8.22 6.80
C ARG A 214 11.29 7.27 7.29
N PRO A 215 12.38 7.10 6.50
CA PRO A 215 13.46 6.14 6.82
C PRO A 215 14.19 6.48 8.13
N GLU A 216 14.11 7.73 8.59
CA GLU A 216 14.66 8.16 9.88
C GLU A 216 13.83 7.69 11.08
N ARG A 217 12.57 7.30 10.85
CA ARG A 217 11.65 6.83 11.91
C ARG A 217 11.64 5.33 12.05
N LEU A 218 11.68 4.62 10.92
CA LEU A 218 11.69 3.17 10.91
C LEU A 218 12.46 2.64 9.69
N ASP A 219 13.23 1.61 9.91
CA ASP A 219 13.91 0.85 8.88
C ASP A 219 13.20 -0.49 8.72
N MET A 220 12.87 -0.81 7.49
CA MET A 220 11.99 -1.89 7.14
C MET A 220 12.59 -2.74 6.03
N ALA A 221 12.53 -4.05 6.20
CA ALA A 221 12.80 -5.02 5.14
C ALA A 221 11.70 -6.08 5.09
N PHE A 222 11.62 -6.79 3.98
CA PHE A 222 10.85 -8.03 3.92
C PHE A 222 11.66 -9.13 3.26
N LYS A 223 11.24 -10.37 3.55
CA LYS A 223 11.79 -11.56 2.90
C LYS A 223 10.72 -12.64 2.82
N ASP A 224 10.67 -13.31 1.67
CA ASP A 224 9.80 -14.42 1.43
C ASP A 224 10.47 -15.72 1.86
N PHE A 225 9.71 -16.57 2.56
CA PHE A 225 10.14 -17.85 3.07
C PHE A 225 9.24 -18.95 2.54
N PRO A 226 9.79 -20.03 1.97
CA PRO A 226 9.00 -21.17 1.54
C PRO A 226 8.45 -21.93 2.74
N LEU A 227 7.17 -22.30 2.68
CA LEU A 227 6.57 -23.26 3.61
C LEU A 227 6.81 -24.68 3.11
N ILE A 228 7.64 -25.44 3.80
CA ILE A 228 7.95 -26.84 3.46
C ILE A 228 6.81 -27.80 3.90
N SER A 229 6.04 -27.39 4.88
CA SER A 229 4.80 -28.04 5.34
C SER A 229 3.87 -26.92 5.80
N ASN A 230 2.55 -27.13 5.81
CA ASN A 230 1.56 -26.13 6.28
C ASN A 230 1.77 -25.68 7.75
N ASN A 231 2.99 -25.81 8.26
CA ASN A 231 3.37 -25.50 9.63
C ASN A 231 4.18 -24.20 9.70
N VAL A 232 3.48 -23.09 9.87
CA VAL A 232 4.08 -21.76 10.07
C VAL A 232 5.00 -21.73 11.30
N HIS A 233 4.75 -22.56 12.32
CA HIS A 233 5.58 -22.63 13.52
C HIS A 233 7.01 -23.15 13.23
N GLY A 234 7.18 -24.03 12.24
CA GLY A 234 8.50 -24.49 11.81
C GLY A 234 9.35 -23.43 11.12
N LEU A 235 8.72 -22.31 10.69
CA LEU A 235 9.39 -21.18 10.04
C LEU A 235 10.01 -20.22 11.05
N ALA A 236 9.48 -20.13 12.26
CA ALA A 236 9.90 -19.14 13.26
C ALA A 236 11.42 -19.14 13.54
N PRO A 237 12.14 -20.27 13.65
CA PRO A 237 13.59 -20.26 13.83
C PRO A 237 14.34 -19.62 12.67
N GLN A 238 13.92 -19.83 11.42
CA GLN A 238 14.56 -19.26 10.23
C GLN A 238 14.33 -17.76 10.14
N VAL A 239 13.10 -17.31 10.44
CA VAL A 239 12.73 -15.89 10.47
C VAL A 239 13.52 -15.16 11.56
N LYS A 240 13.59 -15.74 12.78
CA LYS A 240 14.35 -15.16 13.89
C LYS A 240 15.86 -15.12 13.62
N ALA A 241 16.40 -16.15 12.98
CA ALA A 241 17.82 -16.16 12.58
C ALA A 241 18.12 -15.05 11.56
N TRP A 242 17.27 -14.90 10.56
CA TRP A 242 17.42 -13.84 9.56
C TRP A 242 17.30 -12.44 10.19
N MET A 243 16.28 -12.23 11.04
CA MET A 243 16.07 -11.00 11.79
C MET A 243 17.33 -10.60 12.57
N LYS A 244 17.87 -11.52 13.37
CA LYS A 244 19.07 -11.28 14.17
C LYS A 244 20.30 -11.00 13.31
N ASN A 245 20.53 -11.75 12.23
CA ASN A 245 21.67 -11.59 11.35
C ASN A 245 21.66 -10.25 10.58
N ASN A 246 20.51 -9.63 10.44
CA ASN A 246 20.34 -8.35 9.75
C ASN A 246 20.03 -7.18 10.70
N ASN A 247 20.15 -7.40 12.02
CA ASN A 247 19.96 -6.38 13.07
C ASN A 247 18.55 -5.74 13.07
N TYR A 248 17.51 -6.54 12.84
CA TYR A 248 16.12 -6.14 13.04
C TYR A 248 15.63 -6.60 14.41
N ASP A 249 14.68 -5.86 14.96
CA ASP A 249 14.19 -6.07 16.34
C ASP A 249 12.92 -6.89 16.39
N ARG A 250 12.07 -6.81 15.35
CA ARG A 250 10.73 -7.37 15.30
C ARG A 250 10.39 -7.89 13.91
N TYR A 251 9.40 -8.76 13.86
CA TYR A 251 8.85 -9.22 12.59
C TYR A 251 7.34 -9.42 12.68
N ALA A 252 6.67 -9.27 11.54
CA ALA A 252 5.29 -9.70 11.31
C ALA A 252 5.25 -10.65 10.11
N LEU A 253 4.27 -11.57 10.10
CA LEU A 253 4.13 -12.56 9.05
C LEU A 253 2.84 -12.33 8.25
N GLN A 254 2.94 -12.44 6.94
CA GLN A 254 1.80 -12.47 6.02
C GLN A 254 1.88 -13.74 5.18
N SER A 255 0.81 -14.52 5.15
CA SER A 255 0.69 -15.64 4.21
C SER A 255 0.45 -15.08 2.82
N LEU A 256 1.33 -15.39 1.87
CA LEU A 256 1.14 -15.05 0.45
C LEU A 256 0.41 -16.17 -0.29
N SER A 257 0.65 -17.43 0.12
CA SER A 257 0.03 -18.62 -0.43
C SER A 257 0.14 -19.79 0.57
N GLU A 258 -0.39 -20.94 0.22
CA GLU A 258 -0.19 -22.18 0.99
C GLU A 258 1.28 -22.62 1.08
N LYS A 259 2.15 -22.06 0.23
CA LYS A 259 3.56 -22.48 0.11
C LYS A 259 4.55 -21.37 0.45
N GLU A 260 4.08 -20.17 0.75
CA GLU A 260 4.96 -19.02 0.91
C GLU A 260 4.42 -18.02 1.94
N VAL A 261 5.32 -17.58 2.82
CA VAL A 261 5.06 -16.57 3.85
C VAL A 261 6.07 -15.45 3.68
N ARG A 262 5.58 -14.21 3.65
CA ARG A 262 6.41 -13.00 3.74
C ARG A 262 6.58 -12.60 5.19
N ALA A 263 7.83 -12.44 5.62
CA ALA A 263 8.15 -11.83 6.90
C ALA A 263 8.54 -10.37 6.65
N TYR A 264 7.90 -9.46 7.35
CA TYR A 264 8.25 -8.05 7.42
C TYR A 264 9.08 -7.84 8.67
N PHE A 265 10.23 -7.21 8.53
CA PHE A 265 11.17 -6.94 9.61
C PHE A 265 11.20 -5.46 9.88
N LEU A 266 11.20 -5.10 11.16
CA LEU A 266 11.20 -3.72 11.60
C LEU A 266 12.35 -3.49 12.57
N ARG A 267 13.05 -2.39 12.34
CA ARG A 267 13.94 -1.74 13.31
C ARG A 267 13.46 -0.32 13.50
N GLU A 268 13.07 0.00 14.71
CA GLU A 268 12.62 1.36 15.05
C GLU A 268 13.83 2.25 15.38
N GLY A 269 13.69 3.52 15.02
CA GLY A 269 14.64 4.53 15.42
C GLY A 269 14.64 4.79 16.93
N THR A 270 15.56 5.58 17.40
CA THR A 270 15.78 5.89 18.84
C THR A 270 14.61 6.66 19.48
N ASN A 271 13.64 7.15 18.74
CA ASN A 271 12.57 8.01 19.18
C ASN A 271 11.28 7.28 19.63
N GLY A 272 11.37 5.98 19.87
CA GLY A 272 10.25 5.18 20.36
C GLY A 272 9.42 4.53 19.26
N THR A 273 8.36 3.86 19.67
CA THR A 273 7.50 3.07 18.78
C THR A 273 6.51 3.95 18.05
N THR A 274 6.46 3.83 16.73
CA THR A 274 5.49 4.56 15.91
C THR A 274 4.06 4.05 16.12
N LEU A 275 3.06 4.91 15.91
CA LEU A 275 1.65 4.52 15.93
C LEU A 275 1.40 3.32 15.02
N PHE A 276 1.97 3.36 13.81
CA PHE A 276 1.79 2.29 12.84
C PHE A 276 2.33 0.93 13.31
N ALA A 277 3.51 0.91 13.95
CA ALA A 277 4.09 -0.31 14.50
C ALA A 277 3.26 -0.89 15.67
N HIS A 278 2.53 -0.04 16.39
CA HIS A 278 1.59 -0.49 17.43
C HIS A 278 0.33 -1.16 16.86
N MET A 279 -0.08 -0.77 15.65
CA MET A 279 -1.29 -1.28 15.00
C MET A 279 -1.12 -2.66 14.36
N LEU A 280 0.10 -3.16 14.21
CA LEU A 280 0.37 -4.43 13.53
C LEU A 280 0.84 -5.50 14.52
N PRO A 281 0.56 -6.80 14.24
CA PRO A 281 0.86 -7.91 15.13
C PRO A 281 2.34 -8.31 15.04
N PHE A 282 3.25 -7.42 15.46
CA PHE A 282 4.65 -7.77 15.56
C PHE A 282 4.90 -8.78 16.67
N VAL A 283 5.63 -9.84 16.34
CA VAL A 283 6.09 -10.85 17.29
C VAL A 283 7.26 -10.29 18.12
N ASP A 284 7.33 -10.70 19.39
CA ASP A 284 8.27 -10.29 20.43
C ASP A 284 7.91 -8.97 21.15
N ARG A 285 6.67 -8.51 21.01
CA ARG A 285 6.11 -7.50 21.92
C ARG A 285 5.00 -8.07 22.80
N THR A 286 4.95 -7.65 24.06
CA THR A 286 3.70 -7.65 24.81
C THR A 286 2.75 -6.72 24.03
N PRO A 287 1.55 -7.15 23.65
CA PRO A 287 0.58 -6.25 23.06
C PRO A 287 0.38 -5.11 24.06
N VAL A 288 0.91 -3.94 23.73
CA VAL A 288 0.46 -2.73 24.41
C VAL A 288 -0.97 -2.59 23.93
N GLU A 289 -1.93 -2.76 24.84
CA GLU A 289 -3.32 -2.43 24.52
C GLU A 289 -3.30 -1.00 23.98
N LEU A 290 -3.63 -0.85 22.71
CA LEU A 290 -3.85 0.46 22.11
C LEU A 290 -5.12 1.01 22.76
N GLN A 291 -4.99 1.64 23.92
CA GLN A 291 -6.10 2.32 24.59
C GLN A 291 -6.62 3.50 23.76
N VAL A 292 -5.86 3.92 22.76
CA VAL A 292 -6.12 5.12 21.95
C VAL A 292 -6.97 4.87 20.70
N VAL A 293 -7.03 3.64 20.19
CA VAL A 293 -7.89 3.26 19.04
C VAL A 293 -8.49 1.88 19.27
N GLN A 294 -9.68 1.64 18.75
CA GLN A 294 -10.38 0.38 18.91
C GLN A 294 -10.25 -0.46 17.62
N LEU A 295 -9.64 -1.65 17.72
CA LEU A 295 -9.69 -2.63 16.64
C LEU A 295 -11.13 -3.10 16.42
N VAL A 296 -11.65 -2.96 15.22
CA VAL A 296 -13.03 -3.35 14.85
C VAL A 296 -13.09 -4.50 13.89
N HIS A 297 -12.04 -4.70 13.07
CA HIS A 297 -11.96 -5.81 12.13
C HIS A 297 -10.52 -6.08 11.72
N ASN A 298 -10.20 -7.35 11.46
CA ASN A 298 -8.97 -7.74 10.78
C ASN A 298 -9.23 -8.92 9.83
N HIS A 299 -8.62 -8.90 8.66
CA HIS A 299 -8.64 -9.99 7.71
C HIS A 299 -7.45 -9.90 6.76
N GLY A 300 -6.77 -11.03 6.55
CA GLY A 300 -5.57 -11.06 5.72
C GLY A 300 -4.52 -10.08 6.24
N GLY A 301 -4.02 -9.24 5.33
CA GLY A 301 -3.07 -8.18 5.67
C GLY A 301 -3.69 -6.88 6.19
N TYR A 302 -5.02 -6.80 6.36
CA TYR A 302 -5.73 -5.57 6.72
C TYR A 302 -6.18 -5.55 8.18
N TRP A 303 -6.08 -4.35 8.82
CA TRP A 303 -6.66 -4.01 10.12
C TRP A 303 -7.46 -2.73 10.02
N ILE A 304 -8.66 -2.72 10.64
CA ILE A 304 -9.54 -1.57 10.70
C ILE A 304 -9.67 -1.14 12.16
N TYR A 305 -9.35 0.10 12.44
CA TYR A 305 -9.45 0.72 13.74
C TYR A 305 -10.46 1.84 13.73
N LYS A 306 -11.32 1.91 14.73
CA LYS A 306 -12.14 3.09 14.99
C LYS A 306 -11.29 4.13 15.73
N ILE A 307 -11.25 5.35 15.20
CA ILE A 307 -10.59 6.48 15.84
C ILE A 307 -11.60 7.08 16.85
N PRO A 308 -11.20 7.30 18.12
CA PRO A 308 -12.10 7.94 19.07
C PRO A 308 -12.43 9.36 18.63
N PRO A 309 -13.63 9.87 18.93
CA PRO A 309 -13.96 11.27 18.66
C PRO A 309 -13.08 12.20 19.51
N VAL A 310 -12.94 13.44 19.05
CA VAL A 310 -12.23 14.50 19.79
C VAL A 310 -13.03 14.87 21.05
#